data_30e18a35fea4cdac0e8e8ed46e241804
#
_entry.id   30e18a35fea4cdac0e8e8ed46e241804
#
_cell.length_a   1.000
_cell.length_b   1.000
_cell.length_c   1.000
_cell.angle_alpha   90.00
_cell.angle_beta   90.00
_cell.angle_gamma   90.00
#
_symmetry.space_group_name_H-M   'P 1'
#
loop_
_entity.id
_entity.type
_entity.pdbx_description
1 polymer ?
#
loop_
_entity_poly.entity_id
_entity_poly.type
_entity_poly.pdbx_seq_one_letter_code
_entity_poly.pdbx_strand_id
1 'polypeptide(L)'
;SVEDMVRYLPRKYNDFSRETGILPEDQISCLIVTVNKVCTYNNGKPLMIVFCETEDGKRIFVKWFHQNYLAAKYEEFVGHKVYLCAKLEYSAEYDNYSATSPEMFEPRISIGKRIIPVYSKIPGMSMDYLSAKMEAAVSMPEALGETLPPDMVADEKLLLMREALYSVHFPQSMAQIEKAHDRLLLDDMVYFAMSNEYAARSSSIGSPFNIKTLGTIKEITENLPYQLTKDQKDTVNSMIQKVREGKRLNALVQGDVGCGKTIVAILMMAVLAENGYQAVLMAPTQVLAKQHYADLCAILEPVGFHIAYLGSNMKVKEKKAVLASIASGEANIIVGTHSVIGKSVEYKNLGITVTDEEHKFGVAQRAALVEKAAAGVHSITMSATPIP
;
A
#
# COMPACT_ATOMS: atom_id res chain seq x y z
N SER A 1 10.61 1.76 17.80
CA SER A 1 10.02 2.49 18.96
C SER A 1 8.92 1.66 19.62
N VAL A 2 8.41 2.11 20.77
CA VAL A 2 7.24 1.48 21.44
C VAL A 2 6.01 1.63 20.54
N GLU A 3 5.86 2.77 19.90
CA GLU A 3 4.78 3.05 18.96
C GLU A 3 4.78 2.07 17.77
N ASP A 4 5.91 1.81 17.13
CA ASP A 4 6.03 0.83 16.06
C ASP A 4 5.60 -0.57 16.52
N MET A 5 5.89 -0.88 17.77
CA MET A 5 5.54 -2.17 18.34
C MET A 5 4.03 -2.32 18.55
N VAL A 6 3.36 -1.33 19.12
CA VAL A 6 1.90 -1.40 19.34
C VAL A 6 1.10 -1.31 18.04
N ARG A 7 1.67 -0.73 16.99
CA ARG A 7 1.11 -0.71 15.63
C ARG A 7 1.45 -1.97 14.81
N TYR A 8 2.22 -2.91 15.37
CA TYR A 8 2.46 -4.21 14.74
C TYR A 8 1.26 -5.13 14.96
N LEU A 9 0.23 -4.96 14.12
CA LEU A 9 -1.06 -5.61 14.27
C LEU A 9 -1.00 -7.12 13.97
N PRO A 10 -1.85 -7.93 14.62
CA PRO A 10 -2.00 -9.34 14.30
C PRO A 10 -2.48 -9.54 12.86
N ARG A 11 -1.96 -10.57 12.21
CA ARG A 11 -2.37 -10.97 10.86
C ARG A 11 -3.73 -11.67 10.84
N LYS A 12 -4.02 -12.43 11.88
CA LYS A 12 -5.26 -13.19 12.08
C LYS A 12 -5.46 -13.49 13.55
N TYR A 13 -6.64 -13.96 13.89
CA TYR A 13 -6.98 -14.44 15.22
C TYR A 13 -7.40 -15.91 15.15
N ASN A 14 -6.96 -16.69 16.11
CA ASN A 14 -7.48 -18.02 16.34
C ASN A 14 -8.48 -17.94 17.49
N ASP A 15 -9.74 -18.17 17.20
CA ASP A 15 -10.81 -18.15 18.20
C ASP A 15 -11.04 -19.55 18.76
N PHE A 16 -10.59 -19.77 19.98
CA PHE A 16 -10.80 -21.00 20.76
C PHE A 16 -11.80 -20.76 21.92
N SER A 17 -12.61 -19.74 21.85
CA SER A 17 -13.51 -19.36 22.94
C SER A 17 -14.70 -20.31 23.11
N ARG A 18 -14.99 -21.14 22.14
CA ARG A 18 -16.14 -22.05 22.12
C ARG A 18 -15.69 -23.50 22.14
N GLU A 19 -16.28 -24.29 23.04
CA GLU A 19 -16.21 -25.74 22.94
C GLU A 19 -17.06 -26.19 21.76
N THR A 20 -16.44 -26.92 20.83
CA THR A 20 -17.10 -27.30 19.56
C THR A 20 -17.54 -28.76 19.54
N GLY A 21 -17.09 -29.58 20.52
CA GLY A 21 -17.13 -31.01 20.37
C GLY A 21 -16.13 -31.54 19.32
N ILE A 22 -16.24 -32.78 18.91
CA ILE A 22 -15.45 -33.37 17.84
C ILE A 22 -16.06 -32.96 16.51
N LEU A 23 -15.27 -32.24 15.70
CA LEU A 23 -15.61 -31.78 14.35
C LEU A 23 -14.96 -32.67 13.28
N PRO A 24 -15.34 -32.54 12.00
CA PRO A 24 -14.65 -33.18 10.88
C PRO A 24 -13.14 -32.94 10.89
N GLU A 25 -12.35 -33.87 10.33
CA GLU A 25 -10.87 -33.91 10.40
C GLU A 25 -10.18 -32.64 9.84
N ASP A 26 -10.82 -31.92 8.94
CA ASP A 26 -10.31 -30.67 8.37
C ASP A 26 -10.50 -29.44 9.26
N GLN A 27 -11.34 -29.56 10.30
CA GLN A 27 -11.68 -28.47 11.23
C GLN A 27 -10.99 -28.64 12.58
N ILE A 28 -10.77 -27.52 13.28
CA ILE A 28 -10.20 -27.55 14.63
C ILE A 28 -11.32 -27.83 15.64
N SER A 29 -11.22 -28.96 16.31
CA SER A 29 -12.05 -29.33 17.44
C SER A 29 -11.51 -28.69 18.71
N CYS A 30 -12.36 -28.05 19.49
CA CYS A 30 -12.02 -27.46 20.79
C CYS A 30 -12.77 -28.21 21.91
N LEU A 31 -12.05 -28.95 22.75
CA LEU A 31 -12.57 -29.90 23.70
C LEU A 31 -11.95 -29.72 25.09
N ILE A 32 -12.72 -30.10 26.13
CA ILE A 32 -12.15 -30.35 27.45
C ILE A 32 -11.86 -31.84 27.53
N VAL A 33 -10.63 -32.18 27.83
CA VAL A 33 -10.18 -33.58 27.98
C VAL A 33 -9.46 -33.75 29.31
N THR A 34 -9.54 -34.96 29.88
CA THR A 34 -8.76 -35.34 31.05
C THR A 34 -7.47 -36.02 30.58
N VAL A 35 -6.34 -35.58 31.11
CA VAL A 35 -5.04 -36.22 30.83
C VAL A 35 -4.86 -37.44 31.68
N ASN A 36 -4.76 -38.61 31.06
CA ASN A 36 -4.63 -39.89 31.78
C ASN A 36 -3.16 -40.30 31.96
N LYS A 37 -2.32 -40.09 30.95
CA LYS A 37 -0.93 -40.54 30.95
C LYS A 37 -0.07 -39.79 29.93
N VAL A 38 1.22 -39.61 30.21
CA VAL A 38 2.25 -39.15 29.28
C VAL A 38 3.24 -40.26 29.02
N CYS A 39 3.58 -40.51 27.76
CA CYS A 39 4.59 -41.49 27.36
C CYS A 39 5.57 -40.89 26.37
N THR A 40 6.86 -41.21 26.53
CA THR A 40 7.91 -40.81 25.60
C THR A 40 8.55 -42.05 24.98
N TYR A 41 8.77 -42.01 23.68
CA TYR A 41 9.39 -43.04 22.89
C TYR A 41 10.64 -42.48 22.23
N ASN A 42 11.78 -43.16 22.39
CA ASN A 42 13.08 -42.72 21.85
C ASN A 42 13.62 -43.66 20.77
N ASN A 43 12.90 -44.75 20.45
CA ASN A 43 13.29 -45.69 19.41
C ASN A 43 12.89 -45.15 18.03
N GLY A 44 13.85 -44.62 17.28
CA GLY A 44 13.61 -43.98 15.99
C GLY A 44 13.43 -42.47 16.10
N LYS A 45 12.34 -41.95 15.57
CA LYS A 45 12.00 -40.50 15.74
C LYS A 45 11.48 -40.27 17.15
N PRO A 46 12.09 -39.35 17.94
CA PRO A 46 11.56 -39.04 19.27
C PRO A 46 10.10 -38.62 19.19
N LEU A 47 9.26 -39.31 19.98
CA LEU A 47 7.81 -39.10 19.98
C LEU A 47 7.32 -39.08 21.44
N MET A 48 6.56 -38.04 21.76
CA MET A 48 5.79 -37.93 22.99
C MET A 48 4.31 -38.10 22.67
N ILE A 49 3.61 -38.91 23.44
CA ILE A 49 2.17 -39.13 23.34
C ILE A 49 1.53 -38.83 24.70
N VAL A 50 0.55 -37.93 24.69
CA VAL A 50 -0.31 -37.69 25.84
C VAL A 50 -1.65 -38.36 25.58
N PHE A 51 -2.04 -39.24 26.48
CA PHE A 51 -3.28 -39.97 26.43
C PHE A 51 -4.35 -39.19 27.17
N CYS A 52 -5.39 -38.83 26.45
CA CYS A 52 -6.51 -38.04 26.95
C CYS A 52 -7.82 -38.75 26.75
N GLU A 53 -8.83 -38.33 27.53
CA GLU A 53 -10.19 -38.87 27.46
C GLU A 53 -11.18 -37.72 27.60
N THR A 54 -12.22 -37.70 26.77
CA THR A 54 -13.34 -36.76 26.87
C THR A 54 -14.33 -37.21 27.97
N GLU A 55 -15.25 -36.36 28.38
CA GLU A 55 -16.28 -36.71 29.38
C GLU A 55 -17.21 -37.81 28.91
N ASP A 56 -17.41 -37.97 27.60
CA ASP A 56 -18.17 -39.06 26.97
C ASP A 56 -17.35 -40.32 26.69
N GLY A 57 -16.14 -40.41 27.24
CA GLY A 57 -15.30 -41.63 27.21
C GLY A 57 -14.52 -41.85 25.90
N LYS A 58 -14.47 -40.87 24.98
CA LYS A 58 -13.68 -40.98 23.76
C LYS A 58 -12.20 -40.78 24.04
N ARG A 59 -11.38 -41.67 23.49
CA ARG A 59 -9.92 -41.62 23.67
C ARG A 59 -9.27 -40.74 22.63
N ILE A 60 -8.40 -39.83 23.08
CA ILE A 60 -7.67 -38.91 22.22
C ILE A 60 -6.18 -39.02 22.52
N PHE A 61 -5.37 -39.28 21.49
CA PHE A 61 -3.91 -39.38 21.58
C PHE A 61 -3.26 -38.16 20.96
N VAL A 62 -2.67 -37.32 21.80
CA VAL A 62 -2.00 -36.09 21.36
C VAL A 62 -0.52 -36.37 21.20
N LYS A 63 0.01 -36.14 19.99
CA LYS A 63 1.37 -36.54 19.57
C LYS A 63 2.25 -35.32 19.31
N TRP A 64 3.48 -35.32 19.83
CA TRP A 64 4.52 -34.36 19.52
C TRP A 64 5.78 -35.07 19.06
N PHE A 65 6.25 -34.75 17.87
CA PHE A 65 7.50 -35.28 17.33
C PHE A 65 8.66 -34.38 17.73
N HIS A 66 9.80 -34.96 18.10
CA HIS A 66 11.04 -34.25 18.48
C HIS A 66 10.92 -33.29 19.67
N GLN A 67 9.89 -33.44 20.52
CA GLN A 67 9.62 -32.54 21.65
C GLN A 67 9.51 -33.27 22.99
N ASN A 68 10.25 -34.38 23.18
CA ASN A 68 10.23 -35.16 24.42
C ASN A 68 10.68 -34.36 25.66
N TYR A 69 11.38 -33.24 25.46
CA TYR A 69 11.76 -32.31 26.54
C TYR A 69 10.55 -31.62 27.21
N LEU A 70 9.37 -31.64 26.57
CA LEU A 70 8.13 -31.12 27.16
C LEU A 70 7.41 -32.11 28.05
N ALA A 71 7.88 -33.36 28.16
CA ALA A 71 7.20 -34.42 28.91
C ALA A 71 6.96 -34.02 30.38
N ALA A 72 7.97 -33.50 31.07
CA ALA A 72 7.85 -33.04 32.45
C ALA A 72 6.72 -31.99 32.63
N LYS A 73 6.55 -31.05 31.69
CA LYS A 73 5.47 -30.06 31.70
C LYS A 73 4.09 -30.73 31.60
N TYR A 74 3.95 -31.72 30.71
CA TYR A 74 2.66 -32.37 30.50
C TYR A 74 2.36 -33.47 31.54
N GLU A 75 3.35 -34.04 32.22
CA GLU A 75 3.18 -34.91 33.37
C GLU A 75 2.48 -34.23 34.54
N GLU A 76 2.69 -32.89 34.72
CA GLU A 76 1.95 -32.10 35.70
C GLU A 76 0.44 -32.00 35.43
N PHE A 77 0.02 -32.29 34.21
CA PHE A 77 -1.40 -32.25 33.81
C PHE A 77 -2.12 -33.59 34.03
N VAL A 78 -1.41 -34.67 34.40
CA VAL A 78 -2.01 -35.99 34.62
C VAL A 78 -3.06 -35.90 35.74
N GLY A 79 -4.25 -36.40 35.46
CA GLY A 79 -5.41 -36.30 36.34
C GLY A 79 -6.19 -34.98 36.27
N HIS A 80 -5.69 -34.03 35.52
CA HIS A 80 -6.32 -32.70 35.37
C HIS A 80 -7.05 -32.57 34.03
N LYS A 81 -8.09 -31.71 34.02
CA LYS A 81 -8.80 -31.32 32.81
C LYS A 81 -7.99 -30.24 32.08
N VAL A 82 -7.73 -30.47 30.82
CA VAL A 82 -7.05 -29.49 29.92
C VAL A 82 -7.97 -29.14 28.76
N TYR A 83 -7.72 -27.95 28.18
CA TYR A 83 -8.39 -27.50 26.99
C TYR A 83 -7.51 -27.87 25.77
N LEU A 84 -8.07 -28.71 24.89
CA LEU A 84 -7.42 -29.17 23.68
C LEU A 84 -8.09 -28.54 22.47
N CYS A 85 -7.31 -27.83 21.62
CA CYS A 85 -7.76 -27.38 20.33
C CYS A 85 -6.84 -27.98 19.26
N ALA A 86 -7.36 -28.86 18.44
CA ALA A 86 -6.60 -29.58 17.42
C ALA A 86 -7.51 -30.09 16.30
N LYS A 87 -6.90 -30.38 15.16
CA LYS A 87 -7.52 -31.26 14.17
C LYS A 87 -7.41 -32.71 14.67
N LEU A 88 -8.53 -33.40 14.63
CA LEU A 88 -8.64 -34.78 15.15
C LEU A 88 -8.82 -35.74 13.99
N GLU A 89 -7.92 -36.71 13.87
CA GLU A 89 -8.00 -37.83 12.91
C GLU A 89 -8.56 -39.05 13.63
N TYR A 90 -9.61 -39.65 13.10
CA TYR A 90 -10.20 -40.87 13.67
C TYR A 90 -9.56 -42.10 13.11
N SER A 91 -9.20 -43.04 13.99
CA SER A 91 -8.72 -44.38 13.63
C SER A 91 -9.77 -45.44 13.97
N ALA A 92 -10.41 -45.99 12.95
CA ALA A 92 -11.40 -47.05 13.11
C ALA A 92 -10.79 -48.36 13.62
N GLU A 93 -9.50 -48.61 13.38
CA GLU A 93 -8.79 -49.83 13.83
C GLU A 93 -8.63 -49.86 15.36
N TYR A 94 -8.41 -48.69 15.97
CA TYR A 94 -8.13 -48.59 17.41
C TYR A 94 -9.23 -47.90 18.19
N ASP A 95 -10.30 -47.50 17.53
CA ASP A 95 -11.43 -46.73 18.09
C ASP A 95 -10.96 -45.55 18.94
N ASN A 96 -10.13 -44.73 18.33
CA ASN A 96 -9.59 -43.52 18.99
C ASN A 96 -9.37 -42.38 18.02
N TYR A 97 -9.19 -41.19 18.58
CA TYR A 97 -8.80 -39.99 17.85
C TYR A 97 -7.32 -39.70 18.09
N SER A 98 -6.67 -39.10 17.09
CA SER A 98 -5.31 -38.62 17.25
C SER A 98 -5.17 -37.16 16.78
N ALA A 99 -4.35 -36.40 17.49
CA ALA A 99 -3.94 -35.05 17.13
C ALA A 99 -2.41 -34.97 17.10
N THR A 100 -1.87 -34.22 16.13
CA THR A 100 -0.44 -33.97 16.02
C THR A 100 -0.17 -32.50 16.22
N SER A 101 0.67 -32.13 17.20
CA SER A 101 1.05 -30.75 17.50
C SER A 101 -0.16 -29.82 17.60
N PRO A 102 -1.01 -29.95 18.63
CA PRO A 102 -2.24 -29.20 18.78
C PRO A 102 -1.99 -27.68 18.79
N GLU A 103 -2.97 -26.90 18.34
CA GLU A 103 -2.91 -25.44 18.40
C GLU A 103 -2.95 -24.92 19.83
N MET A 104 -3.67 -25.64 20.73
CA MET A 104 -3.72 -25.34 22.17
C MET A 104 -3.80 -26.65 22.96
N PHE A 105 -3.02 -26.73 24.03
CA PHE A 105 -3.08 -27.80 25.03
C PHE A 105 -2.66 -27.23 26.38
N GLU A 106 -3.64 -26.69 27.12
CA GLU A 106 -3.39 -25.94 28.36
C GLU A 106 -4.42 -26.25 29.44
N PRO A 107 -4.06 -26.12 30.74
CA PRO A 107 -5.03 -26.22 31.83
C PRO A 107 -6.17 -25.21 31.65
N ARG A 108 -7.36 -25.57 32.12
CA ARG A 108 -8.62 -24.77 31.99
C ARG A 108 -8.58 -23.38 32.63
N ILE A 109 -7.44 -22.81 32.93
CA ILE A 109 -7.29 -21.68 33.88
C ILE A 109 -7.68 -20.31 33.34
N SER A 110 -7.94 -20.11 32.07
CA SER A 110 -8.33 -18.75 31.64
C SER A 110 -9.31 -18.72 30.48
N ILE A 111 -10.59 -18.63 30.85
CA ILE A 111 -11.68 -18.34 29.91
C ILE A 111 -11.44 -17.02 29.14
N GLY A 112 -10.61 -16.10 29.65
CA GLY A 112 -10.32 -14.80 29.06
C GLY A 112 -9.24 -14.77 27.96
N LYS A 113 -8.51 -15.87 27.71
CA LYS A 113 -7.41 -15.92 26.70
C LYS A 113 -7.64 -16.95 25.59
N ARG A 114 -8.89 -17.08 25.14
CA ARG A 114 -9.24 -18.07 24.12
C ARG A 114 -9.20 -17.54 22.69
N ILE A 115 -9.05 -16.23 22.52
CA ILE A 115 -8.79 -15.62 21.23
C ILE A 115 -7.32 -15.22 21.21
N ILE A 116 -6.56 -15.91 20.37
CA ILE A 116 -5.10 -15.74 20.30
C ILE A 116 -4.74 -14.98 19.04
N PRO A 117 -4.16 -13.77 19.18
CA PRO A 117 -3.64 -13.03 18.05
C PRO A 117 -2.43 -13.75 17.43
N VAL A 118 -2.41 -13.86 16.11
CA VAL A 118 -1.30 -14.48 15.37
C VAL A 118 -0.57 -13.40 14.58
N TYR A 119 0.68 -13.16 14.90
CA TYR A 119 1.53 -12.19 14.25
C TYR A 119 2.35 -12.80 13.12
N SER A 120 2.84 -11.96 12.22
CA SER A 120 3.87 -12.37 11.27
C SER A 120 5.16 -12.72 12.01
N LYS A 121 5.93 -13.70 11.50
CA LYS A 121 7.19 -14.11 12.16
C LYS A 121 8.24 -13.00 12.05
N ILE A 122 8.81 -12.65 13.19
CA ILE A 122 10.00 -11.79 13.27
C ILE A 122 11.21 -12.68 13.47
N PRO A 123 12.23 -12.65 12.58
CA PRO A 123 13.42 -13.49 12.74
C PRO A 123 14.11 -13.23 14.09
N GLY A 124 14.42 -14.31 14.82
CA GLY A 124 15.10 -14.24 16.12
C GLY A 124 14.20 -13.91 17.33
N MET A 125 12.88 -13.79 17.14
CA MET A 125 11.94 -13.48 18.22
C MET A 125 10.91 -14.61 18.39
N SER A 126 10.74 -15.13 19.61
CA SER A 126 9.66 -16.08 19.93
C SER A 126 8.33 -15.33 20.09
N MET A 127 7.23 -16.03 19.84
CA MET A 127 5.88 -15.45 19.97
C MET A 127 5.57 -15.09 21.44
N ASP A 128 6.01 -15.90 22.39
CA ASP A 128 5.82 -15.63 23.83
C ASP A 128 6.54 -14.35 24.26
N TYR A 129 7.77 -14.17 23.76
CA TYR A 129 8.54 -12.95 24.03
C TYR A 129 7.87 -11.72 23.39
N LEU A 130 7.41 -11.84 22.15
CA LEU A 130 6.67 -10.77 21.48
C LEU A 130 5.39 -10.39 22.23
N SER A 131 4.61 -11.39 22.66
CA SER A 131 3.36 -11.18 23.42
C SER A 131 3.62 -10.47 24.76
N ALA A 132 4.62 -10.91 25.51
CA ALA A 132 4.99 -10.28 26.79
C ALA A 132 5.47 -8.83 26.61
N LYS A 133 6.22 -8.55 25.55
CA LYS A 133 6.67 -7.19 25.23
C LYS A 133 5.52 -6.31 24.74
N MET A 134 4.59 -6.88 23.97
CA MET A 134 3.38 -6.20 23.52
C MET A 134 2.50 -5.77 24.69
N GLU A 135 2.30 -6.67 25.68
CA GLU A 135 1.54 -6.37 26.89
C GLU A 135 2.17 -5.20 27.67
N ALA A 136 3.47 -5.21 27.83
CA ALA A 136 4.19 -4.11 28.45
C ALA A 136 4.06 -2.81 27.66
N ALA A 137 4.19 -2.88 26.32
CA ALA A 137 4.12 -1.70 25.45
C ALA A 137 2.72 -1.05 25.44
N VAL A 138 1.67 -1.84 25.33
CA VAL A 138 0.27 -1.35 25.30
C VAL A 138 -0.14 -0.79 26.67
N SER A 139 0.53 -1.21 27.76
CA SER A 139 0.28 -0.71 29.12
C SER A 139 0.96 0.65 29.40
N MET A 140 1.83 1.12 28.53
CA MET A 140 2.53 2.41 28.69
C MET A 140 1.60 3.59 28.32
N PRO A 141 1.29 4.52 29.24
CA PRO A 141 0.36 5.63 28.95
C PRO A 141 0.86 6.59 27.88
N GLU A 142 2.20 6.73 27.78
CA GLU A 142 2.87 7.71 26.93
C GLU A 142 2.96 7.30 25.45
N ALA A 143 2.77 6.00 25.16
CA ALA A 143 2.91 5.47 23.82
C ALA A 143 1.65 5.61 22.94
N LEU A 144 0.52 6.00 23.50
CA LEU A 144 -0.80 5.85 22.90
C LEU A 144 -1.66 7.11 23.12
N GLY A 145 -1.16 8.25 22.62
CA GLY A 145 -1.94 9.48 22.56
C GLY A 145 -3.19 9.32 21.68
N GLU A 146 -4.28 9.98 22.05
CA GLU A 146 -5.45 10.07 21.18
C GLU A 146 -5.10 10.90 19.94
N THR A 147 -5.45 10.39 18.77
CA THR A 147 -5.13 10.98 17.46
C THR A 147 -6.27 11.82 16.89
N LEU A 148 -7.50 11.53 17.32
CA LEU A 148 -8.69 12.26 16.90
C LEU A 148 -9.10 13.32 17.94
N PRO A 149 -9.77 14.40 17.52
CA PRO A 149 -10.33 15.39 18.44
C PRO A 149 -11.28 14.75 19.47
N PRO A 150 -11.23 15.14 20.75
CA PRO A 150 -12.06 14.55 21.81
C PRO A 150 -13.57 14.64 21.56
N ASP A 151 -14.03 15.72 20.95
CA ASP A 151 -15.41 15.92 20.54
C ASP A 151 -15.84 14.92 19.46
N MET A 152 -15.02 14.67 18.45
CA MET A 152 -15.28 13.65 17.43
C MET A 152 -15.37 12.25 18.04
N VAL A 153 -14.48 11.91 18.97
CA VAL A 153 -14.50 10.60 19.65
C VAL A 153 -15.78 10.43 20.46
N ALA A 154 -16.22 11.49 21.15
CA ALA A 154 -17.43 11.47 21.98
C ALA A 154 -18.73 11.42 21.14
N ASP A 155 -18.85 12.26 20.11
CA ASP A 155 -20.06 12.37 19.29
C ASP A 155 -20.31 11.10 18.48
N GLU A 156 -19.26 10.50 17.92
CA GLU A 156 -19.32 9.26 17.14
C GLU A 156 -19.23 7.99 18.01
N LYS A 157 -19.12 8.13 19.32
CA LYS A 157 -19.00 7.01 20.30
C LYS A 157 -17.88 6.03 19.92
N LEU A 158 -16.75 6.55 19.51
CA LEU A 158 -15.60 5.76 19.11
C LEU A 158 -14.86 5.21 20.33
N LEU A 159 -14.18 4.08 20.15
CA LEU A 159 -13.17 3.62 21.11
C LEU A 159 -12.01 4.63 21.16
N LEU A 160 -11.46 4.85 22.35
CA LEU A 160 -10.18 5.55 22.46
C LEU A 160 -9.09 4.76 21.73
N MET A 161 -8.09 5.44 21.16
CA MET A 161 -6.98 4.79 20.46
C MET A 161 -6.32 3.71 21.32
N ARG A 162 -6.10 3.99 22.60
CA ARG A 162 -5.53 3.04 23.56
C ARG A 162 -6.40 1.79 23.72
N GLU A 163 -7.72 1.96 23.80
CA GLU A 163 -8.65 0.84 23.95
C GLU A 163 -8.71 -0.01 22.69
N ALA A 164 -8.67 0.62 21.51
CA ALA A 164 -8.62 -0.07 20.24
C ALA A 164 -7.34 -0.91 20.12
N LEU A 165 -6.18 -0.31 20.37
CA LEU A 165 -4.89 -1.02 20.31
C LEU A 165 -4.81 -2.14 21.35
N TYR A 166 -5.31 -1.92 22.59
CA TYR A 166 -5.39 -3.00 23.56
C TYR A 166 -6.27 -4.14 23.07
N SER A 167 -7.42 -3.83 22.49
CA SER A 167 -8.40 -4.81 22.04
C SER A 167 -7.92 -5.66 20.87
N VAL A 168 -7.11 -5.12 19.96
CA VAL A 168 -6.49 -5.90 18.87
C VAL A 168 -5.42 -6.86 19.38
N HIS A 169 -4.66 -6.50 20.41
CA HIS A 169 -3.60 -7.35 20.94
C HIS A 169 -4.07 -8.34 22.01
N PHE A 170 -5.08 -7.98 22.79
CA PHE A 170 -5.61 -8.76 23.91
C PHE A 170 -7.15 -8.83 23.88
N PRO A 171 -7.72 -9.38 22.80
CA PRO A 171 -9.15 -9.41 22.60
C PRO A 171 -9.86 -10.36 23.57
N GLN A 172 -11.04 -9.94 24.01
CA GLN A 172 -11.93 -10.78 24.82
C GLN A 172 -13.09 -11.36 23.98
N SER A 173 -13.40 -10.77 22.82
CA SER A 173 -14.41 -11.25 21.89
C SER A 173 -14.09 -10.83 20.45
N MET A 174 -14.62 -11.55 19.47
CA MET A 174 -14.52 -11.19 18.06
C MET A 174 -15.16 -9.82 17.76
N ALA A 175 -16.29 -9.53 18.39
CA ALA A 175 -16.97 -8.23 18.26
C ALA A 175 -16.12 -7.05 18.77
N GLN A 176 -15.29 -7.28 19.79
CA GLN A 176 -14.36 -6.26 20.28
C GLN A 176 -13.24 -6.00 19.28
N ILE A 177 -12.73 -7.06 18.61
CA ILE A 177 -11.72 -6.93 17.53
C ILE A 177 -12.29 -6.10 16.39
N GLU A 178 -13.50 -6.40 15.95
CA GLU A 178 -14.16 -5.70 14.84
C GLU A 178 -14.28 -4.19 15.13
N LYS A 179 -14.80 -3.81 16.29
CA LYS A 179 -14.87 -2.40 16.71
C LYS A 179 -13.50 -1.72 16.79
N ALA A 180 -12.50 -2.46 17.25
CA ALA A 180 -11.14 -1.93 17.32
C ALA A 180 -10.53 -1.74 15.95
N HIS A 181 -10.75 -2.66 15.01
CA HIS A 181 -10.33 -2.51 13.62
C HIS A 181 -11.02 -1.32 12.93
N ASP A 182 -12.33 -1.15 13.15
CA ASP A 182 -13.09 0.00 12.61
C ASP A 182 -12.48 1.32 13.10
N ARG A 183 -12.13 1.39 14.41
CA ARG A 183 -11.47 2.58 14.97
C ARG A 183 -10.10 2.85 14.35
N LEU A 184 -9.27 1.83 14.18
CA LEU A 184 -7.93 1.97 13.56
C LEU A 184 -8.03 2.34 12.09
N LEU A 185 -8.97 1.75 11.36
CA LEU A 185 -9.22 2.08 9.96
C LEU A 185 -9.68 3.54 9.81
N LEU A 186 -10.56 4.02 10.68
CA LEU A 186 -10.99 5.41 10.68
C LEU A 186 -9.81 6.36 10.92
N ASP A 187 -8.91 6.04 11.84
CA ASP A 187 -7.71 6.82 12.10
C ASP A 187 -6.82 6.95 10.86
N ASP A 188 -6.55 5.82 10.19
CA ASP A 188 -5.78 5.80 8.96
C ASP A 188 -6.47 6.60 7.84
N MET A 189 -7.80 6.51 7.71
CA MET A 189 -8.56 7.26 6.71
C MET A 189 -8.56 8.77 6.98
N VAL A 190 -8.69 9.19 8.24
CA VAL A 190 -8.59 10.61 8.62
C VAL A 190 -7.19 11.14 8.35
N TYR A 191 -6.16 10.40 8.74
CA TYR A 191 -4.77 10.77 8.45
C TYR A 191 -4.52 10.90 6.94
N PHE A 192 -5.01 9.96 6.15
CA PHE A 192 -4.90 10.00 4.69
C PHE A 192 -5.63 11.22 4.09
N ALA A 193 -6.86 11.49 4.55
CA ALA A 193 -7.64 12.64 4.10
C ALA A 193 -6.95 13.97 4.46
N MET A 194 -6.44 14.10 5.68
CA MET A 194 -5.68 15.28 6.12
C MET A 194 -4.38 15.46 5.33
N SER A 195 -3.67 14.38 5.07
CA SER A 195 -2.44 14.41 4.27
C SER A 195 -2.70 14.89 2.85
N ASN A 196 -3.78 14.41 2.23
CA ASN A 196 -4.20 14.84 0.91
C ASN A 196 -4.63 16.33 0.90
N GLU A 197 -5.39 16.75 1.90
CA GLU A 197 -5.81 18.17 2.03
C GLU A 197 -4.59 19.09 2.26
N TYR A 198 -3.65 18.66 3.11
CA TYR A 198 -2.41 19.38 3.32
C TYR A 198 -1.57 19.48 2.04
N ALA A 199 -1.45 18.37 1.30
CA ALA A 199 -0.75 18.35 0.01
C ALA A 199 -1.46 19.26 -1.02
N ALA A 200 -2.80 19.25 -1.06
CA ALA A 200 -3.59 20.11 -1.94
C ALA A 200 -3.40 21.60 -1.58
N ARG A 201 -3.41 21.95 -0.30
CA ARG A 201 -3.13 23.32 0.16
C ARG A 201 -1.68 23.74 -0.06
N SER A 202 -0.74 22.85 0.16
CA SER A 202 0.68 23.08 -0.12
C SER A 202 0.96 23.23 -1.62
N SER A 203 0.20 22.56 -2.48
CA SER A 203 0.27 22.73 -3.94
C SER A 203 -0.37 24.02 -4.43
N SER A 204 -1.08 24.78 -3.58
CA SER A 204 -1.53 26.16 -3.86
C SER A 204 -0.39 27.20 -3.75
N ILE A 205 0.85 26.77 -3.57
CA ILE A 205 2.04 27.59 -3.79
C ILE A 205 1.97 28.12 -5.23
N GLY A 206 1.98 29.43 -5.38
CA GLY A 206 1.93 30.07 -6.69
C GLY A 206 3.01 29.53 -7.62
N SER A 207 2.73 29.48 -8.90
CA SER A 207 3.72 29.12 -9.90
C SER A 207 4.44 30.37 -10.41
N PRO A 208 5.79 30.39 -10.50
CA PRO A 208 6.50 31.46 -11.17
C PRO A 208 6.33 31.39 -12.70
N PHE A 209 5.81 30.29 -13.21
CA PHE A 209 5.64 30.05 -14.65
C PHE A 209 4.25 30.55 -15.08
N ASN A 210 4.21 31.69 -15.75
CA ASN A 210 2.96 32.36 -16.13
C ASN A 210 2.79 32.42 -17.64
N ILE A 211 1.54 32.44 -18.10
CA ILE A 211 1.15 32.56 -19.51
C ILE A 211 0.83 34.00 -19.83
N LYS A 212 1.64 34.61 -20.70
CA LYS A 212 1.45 36.00 -21.19
C LYS A 212 0.84 36.01 -22.58
N THR A 213 1.24 35.07 -23.45
CA THR A 213 0.84 34.98 -24.85
C THR A 213 0.11 33.67 -25.14
N LEU A 214 -0.78 33.67 -26.13
CA LEU A 214 -1.59 32.51 -26.56
C LEU A 214 -1.71 32.42 -28.09
N GLY A 215 -0.77 33.03 -28.84
CA GLY A 215 -0.82 33.09 -30.31
C GLY A 215 -0.80 31.73 -30.99
N THR A 216 0.02 30.83 -30.49
CA THR A 216 0.25 29.51 -31.08
C THR A 216 -0.93 28.55 -31.00
N ILE A 217 -1.82 28.69 -30.01
CA ILE A 217 -3.02 27.83 -29.92
C ILE A 217 -3.88 27.94 -31.20
N LYS A 218 -4.10 29.17 -31.67
CA LYS A 218 -4.92 29.39 -32.84
C LYS A 218 -4.28 28.79 -34.07
N GLU A 219 -3.02 29.03 -34.27
CA GLU A 219 -2.24 28.50 -35.39
C GLU A 219 -2.19 26.96 -35.40
N ILE A 220 -1.95 26.33 -34.24
CA ILE A 220 -2.00 24.89 -34.10
C ILE A 220 -3.40 24.34 -34.42
N THR A 221 -4.45 24.93 -33.85
CA THR A 221 -5.82 24.42 -34.05
C THR A 221 -6.34 24.60 -35.47
N GLU A 222 -5.89 25.61 -36.20
CA GLU A 222 -6.21 25.81 -37.63
C GLU A 222 -5.49 24.81 -38.53
N ASN A 223 -4.32 24.32 -38.14
CA ASN A 223 -3.53 23.36 -38.88
C ASN A 223 -3.85 21.89 -38.55
N LEU A 224 -4.69 21.62 -37.55
CA LEU A 224 -5.10 20.25 -37.22
C LEU A 224 -6.02 19.68 -38.32
N PRO A 225 -5.91 18.37 -38.67
CA PRO A 225 -6.77 17.72 -39.66
C PRO A 225 -8.20 17.46 -39.13
N TYR A 226 -8.51 17.87 -37.91
CA TYR A 226 -9.81 17.74 -37.22
C TYR A 226 -10.08 18.94 -36.31
N GLN A 227 -11.35 19.13 -35.95
CA GLN A 227 -11.71 20.16 -34.99
C GLN A 227 -11.68 19.61 -33.57
N LEU A 228 -11.22 20.42 -32.63
CA LEU A 228 -11.28 20.11 -31.21
C LEU A 228 -12.73 20.03 -30.74
N THR A 229 -13.01 19.03 -29.90
CA THR A 229 -14.31 18.93 -29.23
C THR A 229 -14.51 20.08 -28.24
N LYS A 230 -15.75 20.32 -27.84
CA LYS A 230 -16.07 21.30 -26.82
C LYS A 230 -15.31 21.01 -25.51
N ASP A 231 -15.33 19.76 -25.05
CA ASP A 231 -14.69 19.36 -23.79
C ASP A 231 -13.17 19.54 -23.81
N GLN A 232 -12.52 19.28 -24.96
CA GLN A 232 -11.09 19.56 -25.12
C GLN A 232 -10.78 21.06 -25.02
N LYS A 233 -11.59 21.91 -25.67
CA LYS A 233 -11.44 23.38 -25.61
C LYS A 233 -11.67 23.90 -24.19
N ASP A 234 -12.72 23.44 -23.53
CA ASP A 234 -13.06 23.86 -22.17
C ASP A 234 -11.97 23.43 -21.17
N THR A 235 -11.43 22.22 -21.33
CA THR A 235 -10.33 21.70 -20.52
C THR A 235 -9.07 22.55 -20.67
N VAL A 236 -8.63 22.84 -21.90
CA VAL A 236 -7.44 23.67 -22.16
C VAL A 236 -7.66 25.09 -21.60
N ASN A 237 -8.81 25.70 -21.85
CA ASN A 237 -9.13 27.03 -21.34
C ASN A 237 -9.12 27.10 -19.81
N SER A 238 -9.68 26.10 -19.14
CA SER A 238 -9.66 26.00 -17.67
C SER A 238 -8.23 25.89 -17.10
N MET A 239 -7.37 25.10 -17.75
CA MET A 239 -5.97 24.97 -17.36
C MET A 239 -5.20 26.29 -17.57
N ILE A 240 -5.39 26.93 -18.71
CA ILE A 240 -4.77 28.23 -19.00
C ILE A 240 -5.19 29.28 -17.97
N GLN A 241 -6.48 29.31 -17.63
CA GLN A 241 -6.98 30.26 -16.64
C GLN A 241 -6.32 30.06 -15.27
N LYS A 242 -6.22 28.82 -14.80
CA LYS A 242 -5.53 28.49 -13.54
C LYS A 242 -4.08 28.97 -13.53
N VAL A 243 -3.35 28.73 -14.64
CA VAL A 243 -1.95 29.19 -14.74
C VAL A 243 -1.86 30.70 -14.75
N ARG A 244 -2.76 31.42 -15.45
CA ARG A 244 -2.82 32.89 -15.48
C ARG A 244 -3.16 33.52 -14.12
N GLU A 245 -3.90 32.77 -13.28
CA GLU A 245 -4.16 33.16 -11.89
C GLU A 245 -2.93 32.98 -10.97
N GLY A 246 -1.78 32.60 -11.53
CA GLY A 246 -0.55 32.32 -10.77
C GLY A 246 -0.58 31.03 -9.97
N LYS A 247 -1.57 30.18 -10.19
CA LYS A 247 -1.70 28.90 -9.51
C LYS A 247 -0.88 27.81 -10.21
N ARG A 248 -0.23 26.96 -9.43
CA ARG A 248 0.40 25.76 -9.96
C ARG A 248 -0.68 24.82 -10.53
N LEU A 249 -0.53 24.43 -11.80
CA LEU A 249 -1.37 23.42 -12.40
C LEU A 249 -0.88 22.03 -11.98
N ASN A 250 -1.76 21.27 -11.36
CA ASN A 250 -1.60 19.82 -11.16
C ASN A 250 -2.92 19.19 -11.64
N ALA A 251 -2.93 18.61 -12.83
CA ALA A 251 -4.14 18.19 -13.50
C ALA A 251 -4.05 16.73 -13.95
N LEU A 252 -5.13 16.00 -13.72
CA LEU A 252 -5.37 14.68 -14.30
C LEU A 252 -6.31 14.84 -15.51
N VAL A 253 -5.83 14.48 -16.70
CA VAL A 253 -6.63 14.40 -17.93
C VAL A 253 -7.07 12.96 -18.11
N GLN A 254 -8.31 12.70 -17.79
CA GLN A 254 -8.92 11.38 -17.86
C GLN A 254 -9.87 11.27 -19.05
N GLY A 255 -9.91 10.11 -19.69
CA GLY A 255 -10.84 9.80 -20.78
C GLY A 255 -10.46 8.51 -21.49
N ASP A 256 -11.36 7.97 -22.28
CA ASP A 256 -11.16 6.71 -23.00
C ASP A 256 -9.98 6.75 -23.98
N VAL A 257 -9.53 5.57 -24.39
CA VAL A 257 -8.51 5.45 -25.44
C VAL A 257 -9.04 6.08 -26.73
N GLY A 258 -8.24 6.98 -27.33
CA GLY A 258 -8.64 7.67 -28.57
C GLY A 258 -9.51 8.92 -28.39
N CYS A 259 -9.92 9.31 -27.18
CA CYS A 259 -10.70 10.52 -26.97
C CYS A 259 -9.89 11.84 -27.16
N GLY A 260 -8.60 11.76 -27.46
CA GLY A 260 -7.75 12.90 -27.74
C GLY A 260 -7.16 13.59 -26.51
N LYS A 261 -6.84 12.88 -25.43
CA LYS A 261 -6.10 13.42 -24.27
C LYS A 261 -4.77 14.06 -24.66
N THR A 262 -4.09 13.43 -25.60
CA THR A 262 -2.77 13.86 -26.06
C THR A 262 -2.79 15.27 -26.66
N ILE A 263 -3.82 15.65 -27.41
CA ILE A 263 -3.89 17.00 -28.00
C ILE A 263 -4.07 18.08 -26.93
N VAL A 264 -4.78 17.80 -25.84
CA VAL A 264 -4.91 18.71 -24.70
C VAL A 264 -3.54 18.97 -24.07
N ALA A 265 -2.75 17.92 -23.87
CA ALA A 265 -1.40 18.04 -23.35
C ALA A 265 -0.46 18.78 -24.33
N ILE A 266 -0.52 18.47 -25.62
CA ILE A 266 0.24 19.15 -26.68
C ILE A 266 -0.01 20.67 -26.69
N LEU A 267 -1.27 21.07 -26.62
CA LEU A 267 -1.63 22.49 -26.57
C LEU A 267 -1.09 23.19 -25.32
N MET A 268 -1.17 22.55 -24.16
CA MET A 268 -0.61 23.10 -22.93
C MET A 268 0.93 23.18 -22.96
N MET A 269 1.60 22.19 -23.54
CA MET A 269 3.04 22.21 -23.74
C MET A 269 3.47 23.34 -24.69
N ALA A 270 2.74 23.52 -25.80
CA ALA A 270 2.98 24.59 -26.75
C ALA A 270 2.81 25.98 -26.13
N VAL A 271 1.75 26.18 -25.35
CA VAL A 271 1.49 27.45 -24.65
C VAL A 271 2.62 27.80 -23.69
N LEU A 272 3.10 26.85 -22.91
CA LEU A 272 4.23 27.11 -22.00
C LEU A 272 5.52 27.35 -22.79
N ALA A 273 5.75 26.61 -23.86
CA ALA A 273 6.92 26.79 -24.73
C ALA A 273 6.93 28.16 -25.44
N GLU A 274 5.76 28.64 -25.92
CA GLU A 274 5.60 30.00 -26.46
C GLU A 274 5.98 31.11 -25.45
N ASN A 275 5.76 30.83 -24.15
CA ASN A 275 6.10 31.75 -23.07
C ASN A 275 7.55 31.59 -22.54
N GLY A 276 8.41 30.85 -23.27
CA GLY A 276 9.85 30.73 -22.99
C GLY A 276 10.19 29.65 -21.98
N TYR A 277 9.28 28.74 -21.69
CA TYR A 277 9.51 27.59 -20.79
C TYR A 277 9.76 26.31 -21.60
N GLN A 278 10.38 25.33 -20.96
CA GLN A 278 10.53 24.02 -21.54
C GLN A 278 9.38 23.10 -21.07
N ALA A 279 8.96 22.22 -21.96
CA ALA A 279 7.93 21.21 -21.68
C ALA A 279 8.48 19.81 -21.86
N VAL A 280 8.14 18.90 -20.95
CA VAL A 280 8.59 17.49 -20.99
C VAL A 280 7.39 16.56 -21.04
N LEU A 281 7.41 15.61 -21.98
CA LEU A 281 6.49 14.48 -22.04
C LEU A 281 7.21 13.19 -21.74
N MET A 282 6.78 12.51 -20.67
CA MET A 282 7.30 11.21 -20.27
C MET A 282 6.30 10.12 -20.63
N ALA A 283 6.73 9.15 -21.44
CA ALA A 283 5.95 7.99 -21.82
C ALA A 283 6.52 6.69 -21.20
N PRO A 284 5.68 5.68 -20.90
CA PRO A 284 6.11 4.48 -20.19
C PRO A 284 7.01 3.56 -21.02
N THR A 285 6.89 3.59 -22.35
CA THR A 285 7.66 2.75 -23.25
C THR A 285 8.33 3.55 -24.36
N GLN A 286 9.40 3.02 -24.92
CA GLN A 286 10.09 3.66 -26.04
C GLN A 286 9.23 3.77 -27.30
N VAL A 287 8.33 2.80 -27.50
CA VAL A 287 7.41 2.81 -28.64
C VAL A 287 6.45 3.99 -28.53
N LEU A 288 5.81 4.16 -27.38
CA LEU A 288 4.92 5.29 -27.12
C LEU A 288 5.66 6.62 -27.16
N ALA A 289 6.88 6.68 -26.58
CA ALA A 289 7.68 7.91 -26.63
C ALA A 289 8.02 8.31 -28.07
N LYS A 290 8.34 7.36 -28.96
CA LYS A 290 8.59 7.64 -30.40
C LYS A 290 7.31 8.05 -31.13
N GLN A 291 6.17 7.44 -30.79
CA GLN A 291 4.87 7.83 -31.34
C GLN A 291 4.53 9.27 -30.96
N HIS A 292 4.60 9.60 -29.67
CA HIS A 292 4.39 10.98 -29.20
C HIS A 292 5.39 11.96 -29.82
N TYR A 293 6.65 11.56 -30.00
CA TYR A 293 7.64 12.38 -30.66
C TYR A 293 7.22 12.69 -32.10
N ALA A 294 6.81 11.70 -32.87
CA ALA A 294 6.35 11.89 -34.25
C ALA A 294 5.11 12.79 -34.33
N ASP A 295 4.14 12.59 -33.43
CA ASP A 295 2.93 13.40 -33.36
C ASP A 295 3.27 14.87 -33.02
N LEU A 296 4.16 15.08 -32.04
CA LEU A 296 4.59 16.42 -31.65
C LEU A 296 5.37 17.14 -32.77
N CYS A 297 6.27 16.44 -33.47
CA CYS A 297 6.97 17.01 -34.63
C CYS A 297 5.97 17.43 -35.72
N ALA A 298 5.01 16.56 -36.07
CA ALA A 298 4.02 16.86 -37.10
C ALA A 298 3.16 18.09 -36.78
N ILE A 299 2.82 18.29 -35.50
CA ILE A 299 1.92 19.37 -35.05
C ILE A 299 2.69 20.67 -34.75
N LEU A 300 3.85 20.59 -34.14
CA LEU A 300 4.52 21.73 -33.51
C LEU A 300 5.75 22.29 -34.27
N GLU A 301 6.47 21.44 -35.06
CA GLU A 301 7.57 21.96 -35.89
C GLU A 301 7.12 22.98 -36.93
N PRO A 302 5.94 22.81 -37.62
CA PRO A 302 5.45 23.83 -38.54
C PRO A 302 5.18 25.20 -37.89
N VAL A 303 4.95 25.23 -36.59
CA VAL A 303 4.70 26.42 -35.77
C VAL A 303 5.98 26.98 -35.13
N GLY A 304 7.13 26.36 -35.42
CA GLY A 304 8.44 26.87 -35.03
C GLY A 304 9.00 26.33 -33.70
N PHE A 305 8.44 25.26 -33.14
CA PHE A 305 9.01 24.63 -31.95
C PHE A 305 10.06 23.59 -32.30
N HIS A 306 11.07 23.48 -31.45
CA HIS A 306 12.12 22.47 -31.54
C HIS A 306 11.87 21.32 -30.57
N ILE A 307 11.62 20.13 -31.12
CA ILE A 307 11.29 18.93 -30.35
C ILE A 307 12.53 18.03 -30.26
N ALA A 308 12.86 17.60 -29.04
CA ALA A 308 13.95 16.67 -28.78
C ALA A 308 13.44 15.33 -28.26
N TYR A 309 13.94 14.23 -28.81
CA TYR A 309 13.69 12.88 -28.33
C TYR A 309 14.86 12.39 -27.47
N LEU A 310 14.60 11.92 -26.25
CA LEU A 310 15.59 11.35 -25.35
C LEU A 310 15.26 9.91 -25.00
N GLY A 311 15.83 8.96 -25.71
CA GLY A 311 15.67 7.52 -25.50
C GLY A 311 16.86 6.88 -24.79
N SER A 312 16.64 5.68 -24.22
CA SER A 312 17.72 4.91 -23.57
C SER A 312 18.71 4.29 -24.55
N ASN A 313 18.30 3.99 -25.78
CA ASN A 313 19.11 3.29 -26.81
C ASN A 313 19.74 4.23 -27.83
N MET A 314 19.94 5.51 -27.51
CA MET A 314 20.59 6.48 -28.38
C MET A 314 22.09 6.29 -28.38
N LYS A 315 22.72 6.53 -29.53
CA LYS A 315 24.20 6.59 -29.63
C LYS A 315 24.74 7.69 -28.73
N VAL A 316 25.90 7.46 -28.13
CA VAL A 316 26.49 8.39 -27.15
C VAL A 316 26.65 9.81 -27.71
N LYS A 317 27.07 9.94 -29.00
CA LYS A 317 27.24 11.24 -29.67
C LYS A 317 25.88 11.97 -29.83
N GLU A 318 24.84 11.27 -30.26
CA GLU A 318 23.49 11.82 -30.43
C GLU A 318 22.90 12.23 -29.08
N LYS A 319 23.05 11.36 -28.09
CA LYS A 319 22.56 11.65 -26.71
C LYS A 319 23.23 12.91 -26.14
N LYS A 320 24.55 13.07 -26.37
CA LYS A 320 25.27 14.26 -25.89
C LYS A 320 24.78 15.54 -26.59
N ALA A 321 24.49 15.49 -27.89
CA ALA A 321 23.95 16.62 -28.63
C ALA A 321 22.54 17.02 -28.11
N VAL A 322 21.65 16.01 -27.88
CA VAL A 322 20.33 16.27 -27.36
C VAL A 322 20.40 16.84 -25.94
N LEU A 323 21.27 16.31 -25.07
CA LEU A 323 21.45 16.88 -23.73
C LEU A 323 21.92 18.34 -23.76
N ALA A 324 22.80 18.67 -24.69
CA ALA A 324 23.28 20.06 -24.90
C ALA A 324 22.16 20.98 -25.38
N SER A 325 21.28 20.54 -26.30
CA SER A 325 20.15 21.32 -26.77
C SER A 325 19.05 21.54 -25.67
N ILE A 326 18.90 20.57 -24.78
CA ILE A 326 18.03 20.72 -23.61
C ILE A 326 18.62 21.74 -22.64
N ALA A 327 19.90 21.62 -22.31
CA ALA A 327 20.56 22.51 -21.35
C ALA A 327 20.68 23.96 -21.88
N SER A 328 20.85 24.16 -23.19
CA SER A 328 20.86 25.49 -23.81
C SER A 328 19.46 26.11 -23.88
N GLY A 329 18.39 25.30 -23.82
CA GLY A 329 17.01 25.73 -24.04
C GLY A 329 16.61 25.85 -25.49
N GLU A 330 17.44 25.39 -26.45
CA GLU A 330 17.12 25.30 -27.86
C GLU A 330 15.97 24.30 -28.08
N ALA A 331 16.02 23.13 -27.44
CA ALA A 331 14.87 22.23 -27.39
C ALA A 331 13.79 22.79 -26.44
N ASN A 332 12.66 23.17 -27.02
CA ASN A 332 11.51 23.71 -26.26
C ASN A 332 10.68 22.59 -25.66
N ILE A 333 10.56 21.47 -26.37
CA ILE A 333 9.73 20.34 -26.02
C ILE A 333 10.57 19.06 -26.05
N ILE A 334 10.52 18.32 -24.98
CA ILE A 334 11.33 17.12 -24.79
C ILE A 334 10.41 15.92 -24.60
N VAL A 335 10.67 14.83 -25.33
CA VAL A 335 9.91 13.58 -25.23
C VAL A 335 10.86 12.45 -24.91
N GLY A 336 10.47 11.58 -24.01
CA GLY A 336 11.24 10.38 -23.72
C GLY A 336 10.60 9.45 -22.72
N THR A 337 11.34 8.45 -22.31
CA THR A 337 10.97 7.55 -21.22
C THR A 337 11.58 8.07 -19.91
N HIS A 338 11.81 7.19 -18.95
CA HIS A 338 12.53 7.54 -17.70
C HIS A 338 13.91 8.21 -17.93
N SER A 339 14.44 8.20 -19.15
CA SER A 339 15.67 8.91 -19.47
C SER A 339 15.59 10.42 -19.27
N VAL A 340 14.40 11.02 -19.38
CA VAL A 340 14.18 12.47 -19.17
C VAL A 340 14.35 12.91 -17.71
N ILE A 341 14.22 11.97 -16.76
CA ILE A 341 14.49 12.21 -15.34
C ILE A 341 15.89 11.79 -14.89
N GLY A 342 16.73 11.36 -15.82
CA GLY A 342 18.10 10.93 -15.57
C GLY A 342 18.97 12.05 -14.96
N LYS A 343 19.92 11.71 -14.07
CA LYS A 343 20.80 12.69 -13.39
C LYS A 343 21.56 13.62 -14.34
N SER A 344 21.83 13.16 -15.56
CA SER A 344 22.55 13.90 -16.59
C SER A 344 21.71 14.91 -17.38
N VAL A 345 20.40 14.98 -17.14
CA VAL A 345 19.52 15.92 -17.83
C VAL A 345 19.40 17.20 -17.01
N GLU A 346 19.77 18.32 -17.57
CA GLU A 346 19.63 19.65 -16.97
C GLU A 346 18.71 20.48 -17.85
N TYR A 347 17.61 20.95 -17.29
CA TYR A 347 16.67 21.83 -17.98
C TYR A 347 17.01 23.27 -17.70
N LYS A 348 16.99 24.12 -18.72
CA LYS A 348 17.24 25.56 -18.55
C LYS A 348 16.07 26.25 -17.82
N ASN A 349 14.84 25.92 -18.21
CA ASN A 349 13.64 26.60 -17.71
C ASN A 349 12.40 25.69 -17.83
N LEU A 350 12.40 24.56 -17.11
CA LEU A 350 11.29 23.62 -17.15
C LEU A 350 10.03 24.19 -16.52
N GLY A 351 8.97 24.44 -17.30
CA GLY A 351 7.70 24.98 -16.86
C GLY A 351 6.57 23.99 -16.70
N ILE A 352 6.61 22.90 -17.50
CA ILE A 352 5.55 21.88 -17.44
C ILE A 352 6.10 20.48 -17.67
N THR A 353 5.54 19.52 -16.91
CA THR A 353 5.76 18.09 -17.11
C THR A 353 4.46 17.41 -17.48
N VAL A 354 4.48 16.53 -18.45
CA VAL A 354 3.37 15.68 -18.87
C VAL A 354 3.76 14.23 -18.70
N THR A 355 2.92 13.45 -18.05
CA THR A 355 3.12 12.00 -17.87
C THR A 355 1.97 11.25 -18.50
N ASP A 356 2.28 10.32 -19.41
CA ASP A 356 1.29 9.44 -20.02
C ASP A 356 1.24 8.09 -19.28
N GLU A 357 0.02 7.60 -18.99
CA GLU A 357 -0.23 6.32 -18.32
C GLU A 357 0.54 6.16 -16.98
N GLU A 358 0.31 7.08 -16.06
CA GLU A 358 1.04 7.19 -14.78
C GLU A 358 1.13 5.88 -13.99
N HIS A 359 0.10 5.02 -14.06
CA HIS A 359 0.06 3.74 -13.36
C HIS A 359 1.19 2.76 -13.77
N LYS A 360 1.83 2.98 -14.92
CA LYS A 360 2.97 2.19 -15.40
C LYS A 360 4.32 2.66 -14.84
N PHE A 361 4.34 3.75 -14.07
CA PHE A 361 5.55 4.28 -13.44
C PHE A 361 5.60 3.91 -11.95
N GLY A 362 6.77 3.50 -11.48
CA GLY A 362 7.02 3.26 -10.06
C GLY A 362 7.04 4.56 -9.25
N VAL A 363 6.78 4.45 -7.94
CA VAL A 363 6.76 5.59 -6.99
C VAL A 363 8.05 6.42 -7.05
N ALA A 364 9.21 5.75 -7.13
CA ALA A 364 10.51 6.41 -7.22
C ALA A 364 10.70 7.25 -8.51
N GLN A 365 10.12 6.80 -9.63
CA GLN A 365 10.20 7.53 -10.90
C GLN A 365 9.34 8.78 -10.89
N ARG A 366 8.16 8.71 -10.27
CA ARG A 366 7.27 9.87 -10.08
C ARG A 366 7.91 10.91 -9.16
N ALA A 367 8.48 10.47 -8.04
CA ALA A 367 9.21 11.35 -7.13
C ALA A 367 10.39 12.06 -7.82
N ALA A 368 11.17 11.35 -8.63
CA ALA A 368 12.31 11.92 -9.36
C ALA A 368 11.89 12.96 -10.40
N LEU A 369 10.71 12.82 -11.03
CA LEU A 369 10.19 13.85 -11.95
C LEU A 369 9.80 15.12 -11.19
N VAL A 370 9.15 14.96 -10.02
CA VAL A 370 8.79 16.08 -9.15
C VAL A 370 10.01 16.77 -8.57
N GLU A 371 11.05 16.01 -8.20
CA GLU A 371 12.31 16.54 -7.66
C GLU A 371 13.09 17.34 -8.70
N LYS A 372 13.09 16.87 -9.96
CA LYS A 372 13.71 17.62 -11.08
C LYS A 372 12.92 18.85 -11.50
N ALA A 373 11.63 18.84 -11.25
CA ALA A 373 10.77 19.99 -11.44
C ALA A 373 11.04 20.99 -10.32
N ALA A 374 11.61 22.15 -10.63
CA ALA A 374 11.72 23.26 -9.66
C ALA A 374 10.37 23.54 -8.98
N ALA A 375 10.40 24.08 -7.78
CA ALA A 375 9.18 24.42 -7.06
C ALA A 375 8.26 25.29 -7.95
N GLY A 376 7.01 24.85 -8.13
CA GLY A 376 6.02 25.58 -8.94
C GLY A 376 5.85 25.10 -10.39
N VAL A 377 6.64 24.13 -10.89
CA VAL A 377 6.45 23.54 -12.22
C VAL A 377 5.06 22.92 -12.35
N HIS A 378 4.40 23.19 -13.46
CA HIS A 378 3.08 22.63 -13.77
C HIS A 378 3.19 21.14 -14.10
N SER A 379 2.15 20.36 -13.78
CA SER A 379 2.10 18.93 -14.05
C SER A 379 0.76 18.54 -14.66
N ILE A 380 0.81 17.74 -15.71
CA ILE A 380 -0.37 17.08 -16.31
C ILE A 380 -0.09 15.58 -16.34
N THR A 381 -1.04 14.81 -15.81
CA THR A 381 -1.06 13.36 -15.91
C THR A 381 -2.19 12.95 -16.85
N MET A 382 -1.91 12.08 -17.82
CA MET A 382 -2.91 11.48 -18.71
C MET A 382 -3.17 10.03 -18.32
N SER A 383 -4.43 9.62 -18.21
CA SER A 383 -4.78 8.22 -17.94
C SER A 383 -6.08 7.83 -18.65
N ALA A 384 -6.13 6.59 -19.15
CA ALA A 384 -7.34 6.00 -19.69
C ALA A 384 -8.19 5.31 -18.61
N THR A 385 -7.55 4.81 -17.55
CA THR A 385 -8.22 4.12 -16.45
C THR A 385 -8.17 4.98 -15.19
N PRO A 386 -9.32 5.23 -14.52
CA PRO A 386 -9.28 5.84 -13.22
C PRO A 386 -8.50 4.92 -12.27
N ILE A 387 -7.56 5.46 -11.53
CA ILE A 387 -7.01 4.78 -10.36
C ILE A 387 -8.10 4.91 -9.29
N PRO A 388 -8.61 3.79 -8.74
CA PRO A 388 -9.60 3.83 -7.67
C PRO A 388 -9.04 4.52 -6.43
#